data_bd886d3d5c94a9ffa4d5b53c608c9d3a
#
_entry.id   bd886d3d5c94a9ffa4d5b53c608c9d3a
#
_cell.length_a   1.000
_cell.length_b   1.000
_cell.length_c   1.000
_cell.angle_alpha   90.00
_cell.angle_beta   90.00
_cell.angle_gamma   90.00
#
_symmetry.space_group_name_H-M   'P 1'
#
loop_
_entity.id
_entity.type
_entity.pdbx_description
1 polymer ?
#
loop_
_entity_poly.entity_id
_entity_poly.type
_entity_poly.pdbx_seq_one_letter_code
_entity_poly.pdbx_strand_id
1 'polypeptide(L)'
;MIIIKSDPEVDLMRQAGRITAGARTVARQMVEPGVTTRQINREVHKFITKSGASPCFMTDGGFPTAACISVNDEIIHGIPGDRVLHEGDIVSVDVGARYRGFNGDCAGTFPCGKCSDEALRLIRITRQSFFEGIQFARVGY
;
A
#
# COMPACT_ATOMS: atom_id res chain seq x y z
N MET A 1 8.70 -24.62 -10.64
CA MET A 1 9.03 -25.32 -9.37
C MET A 1 8.48 -24.49 -8.23
N ILE A 2 7.74 -25.09 -7.28
CA ILE A 2 7.27 -24.40 -6.06
C ILE A 2 8.39 -24.44 -5.04
N ILE A 3 8.84 -23.28 -4.57
CA ILE A 3 9.91 -23.15 -3.57
C ILE A 3 9.25 -22.94 -2.21
N ILE A 4 9.36 -23.92 -1.34
CA ILE A 4 8.88 -23.84 0.05
C ILE A 4 9.90 -23.06 0.87
N LYS A 5 9.40 -22.08 1.64
CA LYS A 5 10.24 -21.24 2.50
C LYS A 5 10.53 -21.93 3.83
N SER A 6 11.75 -21.81 4.33
CA SER A 6 12.15 -22.21 5.67
C SER A 6 11.59 -21.25 6.73
N ASP A 7 11.54 -21.66 8.00
CA ASP A 7 11.07 -20.81 9.08
C ASP A 7 11.83 -19.46 9.21
N PRO A 8 13.16 -19.43 9.11
CA PRO A 8 13.89 -18.16 9.09
C PRO A 8 13.51 -17.25 7.91
N GLU A 9 13.24 -17.81 6.71
CA GLU A 9 12.78 -17.03 5.55
C GLU A 9 11.37 -16.48 5.77
N VAL A 10 10.47 -17.27 6.37
CA VAL A 10 9.13 -16.81 6.73
C VAL A 10 9.20 -15.67 7.74
N ASP A 11 10.12 -15.68 8.69
CA ASP A 11 10.31 -14.58 9.64
C ASP A 11 10.81 -13.31 8.96
N LEU A 12 11.68 -13.40 7.95
CA LEU A 12 12.08 -12.25 7.13
C LEU A 12 10.90 -11.70 6.30
N MET A 13 10.07 -12.58 5.74
CA MET A 13 8.83 -12.17 5.04
C MET A 13 7.87 -11.45 5.99
N ARG A 14 7.72 -11.93 7.23
CA ARG A 14 6.90 -11.23 8.25
C ARG A 14 7.44 -9.84 8.57
N GLN A 15 8.76 -9.68 8.65
CA GLN A 15 9.38 -8.38 8.88
C GLN A 15 9.15 -7.44 7.69
N ALA A 16 9.34 -7.91 6.45
CA ALA A 16 9.03 -7.16 5.25
C ALA A 16 7.55 -6.71 5.24
N GLY A 17 6.61 -7.61 5.54
CA GLY A 17 5.18 -7.32 5.64
C GLY A 17 4.86 -6.28 6.72
N ARG A 18 5.51 -6.33 7.90
CA ARG A 18 5.33 -5.32 8.95
C ARG A 18 5.81 -3.94 8.53
N ILE A 19 6.95 -3.86 7.86
CA ILE A 19 7.48 -2.59 7.32
C ILE A 19 6.50 -2.03 6.29
N THR A 20 6.02 -2.86 5.37
CA THR A 20 5.06 -2.45 4.34
C THR A 20 3.74 -1.95 4.95
N ALA A 21 3.21 -2.67 5.94
CA ALA A 21 2.00 -2.25 6.66
C ALA A 21 2.19 -0.93 7.43
N GLY A 22 3.38 -0.71 8.00
CA GLY A 22 3.77 0.54 8.63
C GLY A 22 3.81 1.70 7.62
N ALA A 23 4.41 1.48 6.46
CA ALA A 23 4.47 2.47 5.38
C ALA A 23 3.07 2.86 4.87
N ARG A 24 2.17 1.87 4.70
CA ARG A 24 0.75 2.13 4.38
C ARG A 24 0.05 2.94 5.47
N THR A 25 0.37 2.69 6.75
CA THR A 25 -0.19 3.47 7.87
C THR A 25 0.27 4.93 7.82
N VAL A 26 1.54 5.18 7.49
CA VAL A 26 2.07 6.53 7.27
C VAL A 26 1.31 7.22 6.13
N ALA A 27 1.12 6.54 5.00
CA ALA A 27 0.35 7.07 3.89
C ALA A 27 -1.09 7.44 4.32
N ARG A 28 -1.78 6.54 5.02
CA ARG A 28 -3.13 6.77 5.53
C ARG A 28 -3.23 8.05 6.38
N GLN A 29 -2.24 8.28 7.25
CA GLN A 29 -2.24 9.44 8.16
C GLN A 29 -2.04 10.76 7.42
N MET A 30 -1.55 10.72 6.19
CA MET A 30 -1.33 11.89 5.34
C MET A 30 -2.44 12.14 4.32
N VAL A 31 -3.43 11.24 4.21
CA VAL A 31 -4.56 11.45 3.30
C VAL A 31 -5.51 12.48 3.90
N GLU A 32 -5.22 13.75 3.57
CA GLU A 32 -5.97 14.92 4.02
C GLU A 32 -6.10 15.93 2.86
N PRO A 33 -7.18 16.75 2.83
CA PRO A 33 -7.31 17.81 1.84
C PRO A 33 -6.11 18.76 1.86
N GLY A 34 -5.61 19.14 0.70
CA GLY A 34 -4.46 20.04 0.54
C GLY A 34 -3.10 19.35 0.48
N VAL A 35 -3.00 18.08 0.81
CA VAL A 35 -1.77 17.29 0.67
C VAL A 35 -1.60 16.82 -0.78
N THR A 36 -0.38 16.82 -1.31
CA THR A 36 -0.11 16.25 -2.63
C THR A 36 0.26 14.77 -2.56
N THR A 37 -0.03 14.01 -3.62
CA THR A 37 0.38 12.60 -3.70
C THR A 37 1.90 12.45 -3.63
N ARG A 38 2.67 13.43 -4.11
CA ARG A 38 4.14 13.50 -3.96
C ARG A 38 4.57 13.59 -2.49
N GLN A 39 3.88 14.36 -1.67
CA GLN A 39 4.20 14.47 -0.24
C GLN A 39 3.98 13.16 0.48
N ILE A 40 2.88 12.45 0.19
CA ILE A 40 2.61 11.13 0.75
C ILE A 40 3.71 10.15 0.35
N ASN A 41 4.05 10.07 -0.95
CA ASN A 41 5.11 9.20 -1.44
C ASN A 41 6.47 9.46 -0.76
N ARG A 42 6.81 10.73 -0.53
CA ARG A 42 8.06 11.10 0.15
C ARG A 42 8.14 10.55 1.57
N GLU A 43 7.07 10.63 2.35
CA GLU A 43 7.09 10.12 3.71
C GLU A 43 7.01 8.59 3.75
N VAL A 44 6.32 7.94 2.82
CA VAL A 44 6.37 6.48 2.61
C VAL A 44 7.79 6.03 2.32
N HIS A 45 8.47 6.65 1.36
CA HIS A 45 9.87 6.34 1.02
C HIS A 45 10.78 6.47 2.23
N LYS A 46 10.66 7.60 2.95
CA LYS A 46 11.44 7.88 4.15
C LYS A 46 11.21 6.86 5.28
N PHE A 47 9.96 6.43 5.48
CA PHE A 47 9.64 5.40 6.46
C PHE A 47 10.29 4.06 6.09
N ILE A 48 10.14 3.61 4.84
CA ILE A 48 10.72 2.35 4.36
C ILE A 48 12.23 2.34 4.54
N THR A 49 12.92 3.41 4.10
CA THR A 49 14.38 3.50 4.20
C THR A 49 14.87 3.58 5.64
N LYS A 50 14.19 4.32 6.51
CA LYS A 50 14.49 4.36 7.96
C LYS A 50 14.28 3.02 8.66
N SER A 51 13.42 2.17 8.13
CA SER A 51 13.18 0.81 8.62
C SER A 51 14.25 -0.20 8.15
N GLY A 52 15.28 0.25 7.44
CA GLY A 52 16.35 -0.61 6.90
C GLY A 52 15.89 -1.46 5.71
N ALA A 53 14.84 -1.05 5.03
CA ALA A 53 14.30 -1.68 3.82
C ALA A 53 14.46 -0.77 2.60
N SER A 54 14.19 -1.29 1.41
CA SER A 54 14.13 -0.52 0.16
C SER A 54 12.72 -0.58 -0.43
N PRO A 55 12.24 0.50 -1.10
CA PRO A 55 10.99 0.47 -1.84
C PRO A 55 11.10 -0.46 -3.04
N CYS A 56 10.47 -1.65 -2.99
CA CYS A 56 10.67 -2.69 -4.00
C CYS A 56 10.13 -2.31 -5.38
N PHE A 57 9.13 -1.45 -5.47
CA PHE A 57 8.62 -0.95 -6.75
C PHE A 57 9.69 -0.18 -7.54
N MET A 58 10.53 0.60 -6.84
CA MET A 58 11.63 1.34 -7.44
C MET A 58 12.82 0.44 -7.79
N THR A 59 13.18 -0.49 -6.89
CA THR A 59 14.40 -1.30 -7.02
C THR A 59 14.22 -2.50 -7.92
N ASP A 60 13.09 -3.19 -7.83
CA ASP A 60 12.85 -4.45 -8.52
C ASP A 60 11.95 -4.27 -9.76
N GLY A 61 10.99 -3.34 -9.71
CA GLY A 61 10.00 -3.11 -10.76
C GLY A 61 10.31 -1.95 -11.71
N GLY A 62 11.33 -1.13 -11.44
CA GLY A 62 11.64 0.06 -12.24
C GLY A 62 10.56 1.14 -12.20
N PHE A 63 9.65 1.09 -11.23
CA PHE A 63 8.63 2.10 -11.03
C PHE A 63 9.26 3.38 -10.45
N PRO A 64 8.83 4.59 -10.85
CA PRO A 64 9.57 5.81 -10.50
C PRO A 64 9.40 6.26 -9.03
N THR A 65 8.49 5.63 -8.27
CA THR A 65 8.10 6.06 -6.92
C THR A 65 8.01 4.90 -5.94
N ALA A 66 8.06 5.20 -4.63
CA ALA A 66 8.03 4.20 -3.57
C ALA A 66 6.64 3.58 -3.34
N ALA A 67 5.60 4.28 -3.79
CA ALA A 67 4.21 3.83 -3.72
C ALA A 67 3.48 4.16 -5.01
N CYS A 68 2.43 3.39 -5.33
CA CYS A 68 1.40 3.80 -6.27
C CYS A 68 0.31 4.53 -5.47
N ILE A 69 -0.13 5.70 -5.95
CA ILE A 69 -1.20 6.47 -5.32
C ILE A 69 -2.21 6.85 -6.39
N SER A 70 -3.34 6.16 -6.38
CA SER A 70 -4.41 6.31 -7.35
C SER A 70 -5.60 7.02 -6.70
N VAL A 71 -6.11 8.05 -7.33
CA VAL A 71 -7.16 8.92 -6.77
C VAL A 71 -8.43 8.80 -7.61
N ASN A 72 -9.54 8.50 -6.96
CA ASN A 72 -10.89 8.35 -7.53
C ASN A 72 -10.95 7.25 -8.61
N ASP A 73 -11.12 7.61 -9.87
CA ASP A 73 -11.28 6.73 -11.03
C ASP A 73 -9.95 6.21 -11.60
N GLU A 74 -8.81 6.60 -11.04
CA GLU A 74 -7.56 5.92 -11.33
C GLU A 74 -7.58 4.52 -10.72
N ILE A 75 -7.59 3.48 -11.57
CA ILE A 75 -7.80 2.09 -11.11
C ILE A 75 -6.61 1.60 -10.28
N ILE A 76 -5.38 1.63 -10.85
CA ILE A 76 -4.13 1.24 -10.20
C ILE A 76 -2.95 2.01 -10.79
N HIS A 77 -1.79 1.89 -10.16
CA HIS A 77 -0.49 2.38 -10.63
C HIS A 77 -0.45 3.90 -10.85
N GLY A 78 -1.27 4.67 -10.11
CA GLY A 78 -1.16 6.12 -10.12
C GLY A 78 0.24 6.57 -9.69
N ILE A 79 0.91 7.38 -10.52
CA ILE A 79 2.25 7.90 -10.21
C ILE A 79 2.13 9.15 -9.34
N PRO A 80 2.64 9.12 -8.11
CA PRO A 80 2.64 10.29 -7.23
C PRO A 80 3.28 11.54 -7.86
N GLY A 81 2.54 12.65 -7.83
CA GLY A 81 2.92 13.91 -8.43
C GLY A 81 2.36 15.11 -7.66
N ASP A 82 2.19 16.21 -8.36
CA ASP A 82 1.71 17.48 -7.78
C ASP A 82 0.18 17.55 -7.64
N ARG A 83 -0.52 16.42 -7.89
CA ARG A 83 -1.97 16.33 -7.65
C ARG A 83 -2.25 16.57 -6.18
N VAL A 84 -3.02 17.63 -5.90
CA VAL A 84 -3.52 17.96 -4.57
C VAL A 84 -4.77 17.16 -4.28
N LEU A 85 -4.86 16.59 -3.09
CA LEU A 85 -6.05 15.89 -2.61
C LEU A 85 -7.12 16.91 -2.18
N HIS A 86 -8.37 16.57 -2.47
CA HIS A 86 -9.53 17.39 -2.11
C HIS A 86 -10.47 16.61 -1.20
N GLU A 87 -11.29 17.32 -0.47
CA GLU A 87 -12.35 16.70 0.33
C GLU A 87 -13.30 15.91 -0.57
N GLY A 88 -13.59 14.68 -0.18
CA GLY A 88 -14.42 13.75 -0.96
C GLY A 88 -13.63 12.78 -1.83
N ASP A 89 -12.32 12.99 -2.04
CA ASP A 89 -11.49 12.04 -2.77
C ASP A 89 -11.39 10.70 -2.03
N ILE A 90 -11.33 9.60 -2.79
CA ILE A 90 -10.89 8.30 -2.30
C ILE A 90 -9.50 8.02 -2.85
N VAL A 91 -8.59 7.62 -1.98
CA VAL A 91 -7.17 7.49 -2.32
C VAL A 91 -6.72 6.06 -2.07
N SER A 92 -6.43 5.33 -3.14
CA SER A 92 -5.84 3.99 -3.08
C SER A 92 -4.32 4.09 -3.04
N VAL A 93 -3.73 3.57 -1.98
CA VAL A 93 -2.28 3.55 -1.80
C VAL A 93 -1.82 2.11 -1.80
N ASP A 94 -0.88 1.81 -2.70
CA ASP A 94 -0.23 0.51 -2.83
C ASP A 94 1.26 0.68 -2.56
N VAL A 95 1.81 -0.15 -1.67
CA VAL A 95 3.17 -0.02 -1.12
C VAL A 95 3.86 -1.37 -1.09
N GLY A 96 5.08 -1.39 -1.60
CA GLY A 96 5.96 -2.54 -1.51
C GLY A 96 7.29 -2.21 -0.81
N ALA A 97 7.75 -3.08 0.08
CA ALA A 97 9.05 -2.94 0.73
C ALA A 97 9.85 -4.24 0.68
N ARG A 98 11.14 -4.13 0.33
CA ARG A 98 12.09 -5.23 0.33
C ARG A 98 13.00 -5.16 1.55
N TYR A 99 12.97 -6.22 2.35
CA TYR A 99 13.80 -6.36 3.54
C TYR A 99 14.62 -7.65 3.48
N ARG A 100 15.94 -7.55 3.48
CA ARG A 100 16.88 -8.68 3.44
C ARG A 100 16.55 -9.73 2.37
N GLY A 101 16.16 -9.28 1.18
CA GLY A 101 15.87 -10.13 0.02
C GLY A 101 14.42 -10.59 -0.11
N PHE A 102 13.54 -10.29 0.86
CA PHE A 102 12.13 -10.65 0.82
C PHE A 102 11.24 -9.41 0.68
N ASN A 103 10.19 -9.53 -0.13
CA ASN A 103 9.25 -8.45 -0.38
C ASN A 103 8.01 -8.60 0.51
N GLY A 104 7.53 -7.48 1.03
CA GLY A 104 6.20 -7.32 1.55
C GLY A 104 5.41 -6.40 0.62
N ASP A 105 4.12 -6.64 0.50
CA ASP A 105 3.22 -5.89 -0.36
C ASP A 105 1.87 -5.69 0.35
N CYS A 106 1.30 -4.50 0.26
CA CYS A 106 -0.05 -4.25 0.76
C CYS A 106 -0.65 -2.97 0.19
N ALA A 107 -1.95 -3.02 -0.04
CA ALA A 107 -2.73 -1.87 -0.49
C ALA A 107 -3.85 -1.50 0.49
N GLY A 108 -4.42 -0.32 0.30
CA GLY A 108 -5.61 0.13 0.99
C GLY A 108 -6.14 1.43 0.42
N THR A 109 -7.46 1.60 0.47
CA THR A 109 -8.13 2.82 0.03
C THR A 109 -8.61 3.62 1.23
N PHE A 110 -8.34 4.91 1.24
CA PHE A 110 -8.61 5.83 2.35
C PHE A 110 -9.46 7.01 1.88
N PRO A 111 -10.48 7.40 2.66
CA PRO A 111 -11.23 8.63 2.38
C PRO A 111 -10.39 9.86 2.72
N CYS A 112 -10.47 10.88 1.87
CA CYS A 112 -9.88 12.19 2.10
C CYS A 112 -10.98 13.15 2.58
N GLY A 113 -10.94 13.51 3.86
CA GLY A 113 -12.00 14.32 4.47
C GLY A 113 -13.36 13.62 4.47
N LYS A 114 -14.44 14.37 4.23
CA LYS A 114 -15.80 13.86 4.20
C LYS A 114 -16.16 13.35 2.80
N CYS A 115 -16.25 12.04 2.64
CA CYS A 115 -16.65 11.38 1.41
C CYS A 115 -18.15 11.04 1.40
N SER A 116 -18.68 10.72 0.21
CA SER A 116 -20.04 10.26 0.05
C SER A 116 -20.26 8.88 0.68
N ASP A 117 -21.52 8.58 1.05
CA ASP A 117 -21.89 7.26 1.59
C ASP A 117 -21.63 6.13 0.57
N GLU A 118 -21.76 6.41 -0.72
CA GLU A 118 -21.46 5.48 -1.79
C GLU A 118 -19.96 5.14 -1.82
N ALA A 119 -19.09 6.14 -1.77
CA ALA A 119 -17.64 5.95 -1.72
C ALA A 119 -17.21 5.16 -0.48
N LEU A 120 -17.75 5.52 0.69
CA LEU A 120 -17.46 4.80 1.94
C LEU A 120 -17.96 3.36 1.91
N ARG A 121 -19.12 3.12 1.29
CA ARG A 121 -19.66 1.77 1.07
C ARG A 121 -18.76 0.96 0.14
N LEU A 122 -18.28 1.54 -0.96
CA LEU A 122 -17.35 0.88 -1.88
C LEU A 122 -16.08 0.43 -1.15
N ILE A 123 -15.43 1.33 -0.42
CA ILE A 123 -14.23 1.02 0.38
C ILE A 123 -14.50 -0.14 1.34
N ARG A 124 -15.61 -0.09 2.08
CA ARG A 124 -15.96 -1.12 3.05
C ARG A 124 -16.19 -2.48 2.40
N ILE A 125 -16.98 -2.54 1.30
CA ILE A 125 -17.29 -3.80 0.62
C ILE A 125 -16.02 -4.39 0.00
N THR A 126 -15.20 -3.58 -0.65
CA THR A 126 -13.92 -4.04 -1.23
C THR A 126 -13.01 -4.62 -0.15
N ARG A 127 -12.88 -3.95 0.99
CA ARG A 127 -12.11 -4.46 2.12
C ARG A 127 -12.70 -5.77 2.66
N GLN A 128 -14.01 -5.87 2.80
CA GLN A 128 -14.68 -7.08 3.28
C GLN A 128 -14.45 -8.26 2.32
N SER A 129 -14.59 -8.05 1.02
CA SER A 129 -14.39 -9.10 0.01
C SER A 129 -12.99 -9.72 0.08
N PHE A 130 -11.96 -8.90 0.38
CA PHE A 130 -10.61 -9.43 0.61
C PHE A 130 -10.56 -10.37 1.82
N PHE A 131 -11.13 -9.97 2.96
CA PHE A 131 -11.09 -10.80 4.17
C PHE A 131 -11.94 -12.06 4.05
N GLU A 132 -13.01 -12.03 3.29
CA GLU A 132 -13.80 -13.23 2.98
C GLU A 132 -13.03 -14.16 2.03
N GLY A 133 -12.41 -13.60 0.98
CA GLY A 133 -11.64 -14.38 0.02
C GLY A 133 -10.40 -15.05 0.62
N ILE A 134 -9.65 -14.35 1.47
CA ILE A 134 -8.39 -14.88 2.06
C ILE A 134 -8.63 -16.11 2.97
N GLN A 135 -9.83 -16.31 3.48
CA GLN A 135 -10.15 -17.50 4.28
C GLN A 135 -10.05 -18.80 3.48
N PHE A 136 -10.13 -18.71 2.15
CA PHE A 136 -9.99 -19.84 1.23
C PHE A 136 -8.54 -20.09 0.80
N ALA A 137 -7.58 -19.21 1.16
CA ALA A 137 -6.16 -19.39 0.88
C ALA A 137 -5.51 -20.43 1.83
N ARG A 138 -6.00 -21.67 1.76
CA ARG A 138 -5.57 -22.80 2.60
C ARG A 138 -5.66 -24.13 1.83
N VAL A 139 -4.99 -25.16 2.34
CA VAL A 139 -5.04 -26.51 1.76
C VAL A 139 -6.48 -27.00 1.65
N GLY A 140 -6.87 -27.51 0.48
CA GLY A 140 -8.21 -28.04 0.20
C GLY A 140 -9.15 -27.08 -0.53
N TYR A 141 -8.66 -25.86 -0.89
CA TYR A 141 -9.40 -24.87 -1.67
C TYR A 141 -8.57 -24.42 -2.88
#